data_6f515ac907951f0b63dab0bc9cfbae9f
#
_entry.id   6f515ac907951f0b63dab0bc9cfbae9f
#
_cell.length_a   1.000
_cell.length_b   1.000
_cell.length_c   1.000
_cell.angle_alpha   90.00
_cell.angle_beta   90.00
_cell.angle_gamma   90.00
#
_symmetry.space_group_name_H-M   'P 1'
#
loop_
_entity.id
_entity.type
_entity.pdbx_description
1 polymer ?
#
loop_
_entity_poly.entity_id
_entity_poly.type
_entity_poly.pdbx_seq_one_letter_code
_entity_poly.pdbx_strand_id
1 'polypeptide(L)'
;MKLGDWLRRNHVTRADFARRIGLSPGAVTLICREHGSWLSRETAERIVAETQGAVTPNDFLNAGPPANGPDMPNPVADAIQAFARGEIVAVTDDDDRENEGDLIVAASLCTPEKMAFIIRNCCGIVCAPLTGEEAKRLNLAPMVAINDAPLGTAFTVSVDVRHGLTTGISAEQRTNTVRALANRNMGASDFVRPGHVFPLVAKDGGVLMRSGHTEAAVDLCKLAGLPPVAVICELANDDGTVMMGREIEAFADKHKLRHISVADLIAYR
;
A
#
# COMPACT_ATOMS: atom_id res chain seq x y z
N MET A 1 1.15 -31.05 8.00
CA MET A 1 2.45 -30.27 8.06
C MET A 1 2.15 -28.88 7.58
N LYS A 2 2.61 -27.79 8.28
CA LYS A 2 2.36 -26.43 7.84
C LYS A 2 2.94 -26.17 6.43
N LEU A 3 2.24 -25.36 5.62
CA LEU A 3 2.66 -25.06 4.24
C LEU A 3 4.06 -24.46 4.17
N GLY A 4 4.37 -23.52 5.07
CA GLY A 4 5.71 -22.90 5.13
C GLY A 4 6.85 -23.91 5.38
N ASP A 5 6.59 -24.97 6.17
CA ASP A 5 7.55 -26.05 6.41
C ASP A 5 7.72 -26.91 5.17
N TRP A 6 6.62 -27.18 4.47
CA TRP A 6 6.65 -27.95 3.23
C TRP A 6 7.46 -27.22 2.15
N LEU A 7 7.22 -25.93 1.97
CA LEU A 7 7.95 -25.09 1.01
C LEU A 7 9.46 -25.10 1.27
N ARG A 8 9.87 -24.90 2.52
CA ARG A 8 11.30 -24.97 2.92
C ARG A 8 11.93 -26.33 2.63
N ARG A 9 11.25 -27.41 2.98
CA ARG A 9 11.76 -28.78 2.77
C ARG A 9 11.91 -29.15 1.30
N ASN A 10 11.05 -28.61 0.44
CA ASN A 10 11.05 -28.92 -0.99
C ASN A 10 11.78 -27.86 -1.83
N HIS A 11 12.42 -26.87 -1.20
CA HIS A 11 13.14 -25.77 -1.87
C HIS A 11 12.26 -25.02 -2.89
N VAL A 12 10.96 -24.86 -2.59
CA VAL A 12 9.99 -24.13 -3.42
C VAL A 12 9.80 -22.72 -2.86
N THR A 13 10.00 -21.71 -3.70
CA THR A 13 9.71 -20.33 -3.29
C THR A 13 8.20 -20.09 -3.21
N ARG A 14 7.78 -19.12 -2.37
CA ARG A 14 6.36 -18.73 -2.28
C ARG A 14 5.82 -18.25 -3.62
N ALA A 15 6.63 -17.53 -4.40
CA ALA A 15 6.26 -17.04 -5.72
C ALA A 15 6.04 -18.19 -6.72
N ASP A 16 6.92 -19.21 -6.72
CA ASP A 16 6.76 -20.38 -7.57
C ASP A 16 5.54 -21.21 -7.18
N PHE A 17 5.31 -21.40 -5.88
CA PHE A 17 4.15 -22.12 -5.39
C PHE A 17 2.86 -21.38 -5.73
N ALA A 18 2.82 -20.07 -5.53
CA ALA A 18 1.68 -19.22 -5.88
C ALA A 18 1.31 -19.35 -7.36
N ARG A 19 2.29 -19.31 -8.26
CA ARG A 19 2.09 -19.54 -9.69
C ARG A 19 1.45 -20.90 -9.99
N ARG A 20 1.90 -21.96 -9.32
CA ARG A 20 1.39 -23.35 -9.52
C ARG A 20 -0.05 -23.50 -9.09
N ILE A 21 -0.46 -22.84 -8.01
CA ILE A 21 -1.83 -22.93 -7.48
C ILE A 21 -2.73 -21.75 -7.87
N GLY A 22 -2.26 -20.83 -8.75
CA GLY A 22 -3.05 -19.71 -9.26
C GLY A 22 -3.40 -18.65 -8.21
N LEU A 23 -2.49 -18.40 -7.24
CA LEU A 23 -2.62 -17.36 -6.21
C LEU A 23 -1.54 -16.30 -6.36
N SER A 24 -1.67 -15.18 -5.65
CA SER A 24 -0.59 -14.21 -5.50
C SER A 24 0.46 -14.69 -4.48
N PRO A 25 1.74 -14.29 -4.60
CA PRO A 25 2.76 -14.57 -3.59
C PRO A 25 2.38 -14.08 -2.20
N GLY A 26 1.74 -12.92 -2.08
CA GLY A 26 1.22 -12.38 -0.82
C GLY A 26 0.17 -13.28 -0.18
N ALA A 27 -0.75 -13.86 -0.97
CA ALA A 27 -1.72 -14.83 -0.46
C ALA A 27 -1.04 -16.09 0.10
N VAL A 28 0.01 -16.60 -0.57
CA VAL A 28 0.78 -17.74 -0.07
C VAL A 28 1.54 -17.36 1.20
N THR A 29 2.06 -16.15 1.30
CA THR A 29 2.72 -15.65 2.52
C THR A 29 1.76 -15.66 3.71
N LEU A 30 0.52 -15.18 3.52
CA LEU A 30 -0.52 -15.25 4.56
C LEU A 30 -0.84 -16.67 4.98
N ILE A 31 -0.98 -17.59 4.02
CA ILE A 31 -1.25 -19.02 4.29
C ILE A 31 -0.10 -19.66 5.08
N CYS A 32 1.13 -19.18 4.91
CA CYS A 32 2.31 -19.68 5.62
C CYS A 32 2.48 -19.13 7.04
N ARG A 33 1.76 -18.09 7.45
CA ARG A 33 1.86 -17.49 8.80
C ARG A 33 1.33 -18.46 9.86
N GLU A 34 1.86 -18.35 11.09
CA GLU A 34 1.53 -19.28 12.20
C GLU A 34 0.07 -19.28 12.64
N HIS A 35 -0.65 -18.18 12.38
CA HIS A 35 -2.04 -17.98 12.84
C HIS A 35 -3.11 -18.31 11.79
N GLY A 36 -2.72 -18.91 10.65
CA GLY A 36 -3.62 -19.47 9.63
C GLY A 36 -4.61 -18.48 9.01
N SER A 37 -4.74 -18.55 7.70
CA SER A 37 -5.83 -17.88 6.98
C SER A 37 -6.97 -18.86 6.75
N TRP A 38 -8.22 -18.41 6.84
CA TRP A 38 -9.35 -19.18 6.35
C TRP A 38 -9.19 -19.35 4.84
N LEU A 39 -9.07 -20.59 4.39
CA LEU A 39 -8.95 -20.93 2.98
C LEU A 39 -10.33 -21.24 2.41
N SER A 40 -10.60 -20.75 1.20
CA SER A 40 -11.72 -21.28 0.44
C SER A 40 -11.50 -22.79 0.18
N ARG A 41 -12.58 -23.54 0.06
CA ARG A 41 -12.49 -24.99 -0.26
C ARG A 41 -11.63 -25.22 -1.50
N GLU A 42 -11.81 -24.43 -2.53
CA GLU A 42 -11.08 -24.50 -3.80
C GLU A 42 -9.57 -24.27 -3.59
N THR A 43 -9.18 -23.28 -2.80
CA THR A 43 -7.77 -23.00 -2.46
C THR A 43 -7.16 -24.18 -1.68
N ALA A 44 -7.88 -24.71 -0.70
CA ALA A 44 -7.43 -25.86 0.08
C ALA A 44 -7.22 -27.10 -0.81
N GLU A 45 -8.14 -27.39 -1.72
CA GLU A 45 -8.04 -28.49 -2.68
C GLU A 45 -6.80 -28.33 -3.61
N ARG A 46 -6.50 -27.12 -4.09
CA ARG A 46 -5.30 -26.83 -4.88
C ARG A 46 -4.00 -27.05 -4.10
N ILE A 47 -3.96 -26.62 -2.83
CA ILE A 47 -2.80 -26.85 -1.95
C ILE A 47 -2.58 -28.34 -1.70
N VAL A 48 -3.65 -29.08 -1.41
CA VAL A 48 -3.57 -30.53 -1.21
C VAL A 48 -3.04 -31.23 -2.46
N ALA A 49 -3.54 -30.86 -3.63
CA ALA A 49 -3.11 -31.43 -4.91
C ALA A 49 -1.64 -31.15 -5.19
N GLU A 50 -1.19 -29.89 -5.07
CA GLU A 50 0.19 -29.50 -5.35
C GLU A 50 1.18 -30.07 -4.35
N THR A 51 0.77 -30.23 -3.09
CA THR A 51 1.62 -30.84 -2.04
C THR A 51 1.48 -32.36 -1.94
N GLN A 52 0.73 -32.98 -2.87
CA GLN A 52 0.45 -34.42 -2.89
C GLN A 52 -0.09 -34.95 -1.55
N GLY A 53 -0.94 -34.16 -0.89
CA GLY A 53 -1.54 -34.51 0.39
C GLY A 53 -0.64 -34.29 1.61
N ALA A 54 0.59 -33.80 1.45
CA ALA A 54 1.49 -33.52 2.56
C ALA A 54 1.02 -32.33 3.43
N VAL A 55 0.27 -31.41 2.84
CA VAL A 55 -0.43 -30.33 3.52
C VAL A 55 -1.93 -30.52 3.30
N THR A 56 -2.69 -30.66 4.37
CA THR A 56 -4.11 -30.98 4.35
C THR A 56 -4.94 -29.83 4.93
N PRO A 57 -6.26 -29.75 4.68
CA PRO A 57 -7.13 -28.75 5.31
C PRO A 57 -7.03 -28.73 6.84
N ASN A 58 -6.78 -29.90 7.47
CA ASN A 58 -6.62 -29.98 8.93
C ASN A 58 -5.38 -29.25 9.44
N ASP A 59 -4.36 -29.07 8.63
CA ASP A 59 -3.16 -28.32 8.99
C ASP A 59 -3.44 -26.81 9.14
N PHE A 60 -4.59 -26.35 8.63
CA PHE A 60 -5.08 -24.98 8.75
C PHE A 60 -6.21 -24.84 9.79
N LEU A 61 -6.87 -25.94 10.18
CA LEU A 61 -7.99 -25.91 11.14
C LEU A 61 -7.58 -25.60 12.58
N ASN A 62 -6.31 -25.78 12.93
CA ASN A 62 -5.77 -25.42 14.24
C ASN A 62 -5.48 -23.93 14.40
N ALA A 63 -5.67 -23.15 13.34
CA ALA A 63 -5.76 -21.75 13.39
C ALA A 63 -7.26 -21.39 13.55
N GLY A 64 -7.74 -21.38 14.75
CA GLY A 64 -8.96 -20.64 15.07
C GLY A 64 -8.85 -19.22 14.50
N PRO A 65 -9.97 -18.50 14.33
CA PRO A 65 -9.88 -17.07 14.04
C PRO A 65 -8.82 -16.50 14.98
N PRO A 66 -7.94 -15.59 14.52
CA PRO A 66 -6.97 -14.98 15.41
C PRO A 66 -7.75 -14.63 16.66
N ALA A 67 -7.26 -15.03 17.83
CA ALA A 67 -7.89 -14.73 19.11
C ALA A 67 -7.77 -13.22 19.39
N ASN A 68 -8.31 -12.43 18.49
CA ASN A 68 -8.65 -11.06 18.70
C ASN A 68 -9.97 -11.10 19.49
N GLY A 69 -9.85 -11.47 20.76
CA GLY A 69 -10.84 -11.08 21.73
C GLY A 69 -10.99 -9.55 21.64
N PRO A 70 -12.12 -9.00 22.09
CA PRO A 70 -12.41 -7.56 22.00
C PRO A 70 -11.35 -6.63 22.64
N ASP A 71 -10.31 -7.18 23.28
CA ASP A 71 -9.28 -6.46 24.03
C ASP A 71 -7.84 -6.59 23.47
N MET A 72 -7.60 -7.27 22.34
CA MET A 72 -6.27 -7.28 21.74
C MET A 72 -6.12 -6.12 20.74
N PRO A 73 -5.09 -5.26 20.89
CA PRO A 73 -4.86 -4.17 19.97
C PRO A 73 -4.66 -4.75 18.54
N ASN A 74 -5.49 -4.30 17.60
CA ASN A 74 -5.36 -4.63 16.20
C ASN A 74 -4.52 -3.53 15.53
N PRO A 75 -3.25 -3.79 15.16
CA PRO A 75 -2.37 -2.76 14.60
C PRO A 75 -2.95 -2.07 13.37
N VAL A 76 -3.71 -2.80 12.53
CA VAL A 76 -4.35 -2.22 11.34
C VAL A 76 -5.50 -1.31 11.74
N ALA A 77 -6.35 -1.71 12.70
CA ALA A 77 -7.43 -0.86 13.20
C ALA A 77 -6.88 0.41 13.83
N ASP A 78 -5.82 0.31 14.63
CA ASP A 78 -5.12 1.45 15.21
C ASP A 78 -4.52 2.38 14.15
N ALA A 79 -3.90 1.80 13.11
CA ALA A 79 -3.37 2.56 11.98
C ALA A 79 -4.48 3.30 11.21
N ILE A 80 -5.62 2.64 10.95
CA ILE A 80 -6.78 3.26 10.29
C ILE A 80 -7.33 4.43 11.13
N GLN A 81 -7.43 4.27 12.45
CA GLN A 81 -7.87 5.35 13.33
C GLN A 81 -6.88 6.53 13.36
N ALA A 82 -5.57 6.26 13.42
CA ALA A 82 -4.53 7.27 13.33
C ALA A 82 -4.59 8.00 11.97
N PHE A 83 -4.73 7.25 10.89
CA PHE A 83 -4.89 7.78 9.55
C PHE A 83 -6.14 8.65 9.39
N ALA A 84 -7.26 8.26 10.00
CA ALA A 84 -8.52 9.04 10.02
C ALA A 84 -8.36 10.39 10.74
N ARG A 85 -7.44 10.48 11.72
CA ARG A 85 -7.05 11.74 12.37
C ARG A 85 -6.04 12.55 11.55
N GLY A 86 -5.60 12.03 10.41
CA GLY A 86 -4.60 12.65 9.53
C GLY A 86 -3.16 12.39 9.95
N GLU A 87 -2.90 11.41 10.82
CA GLU A 87 -1.53 11.01 11.14
C GLU A 87 -0.87 10.31 9.94
N ILE A 88 0.45 10.42 9.84
CA ILE A 88 1.24 9.66 8.86
C ILE A 88 1.35 8.22 9.38
N VAL A 89 1.18 7.26 8.47
CA VAL A 89 1.38 5.82 8.73
C VAL A 89 2.53 5.34 7.85
N ALA A 90 3.42 4.54 8.41
CA ALA A 90 4.43 3.81 7.64
C ALA A 90 3.82 2.48 7.17
N VAL A 91 3.97 2.18 5.89
CA VAL A 91 3.46 0.94 5.31
C VAL A 91 4.58 0.24 4.55
N THR A 92 4.82 -1.04 4.86
CA THR A 92 5.79 -1.88 4.16
C THR A 92 5.09 -2.86 3.23
N ASP A 93 5.70 -3.17 2.12
CA ASP A 93 5.27 -4.28 1.27
C ASP A 93 6.04 -5.58 1.55
N ASP A 94 5.79 -6.61 0.75
CA ASP A 94 6.41 -7.93 0.95
C ASP A 94 7.89 -7.92 0.51
N ASP A 95 8.73 -8.71 1.22
CA ASP A 95 10.18 -8.86 0.96
C ASP A 95 10.49 -9.34 -0.48
N ASP A 96 9.55 -10.04 -1.11
CA ASP A 96 9.68 -10.56 -2.48
C ASP A 96 9.05 -9.63 -3.55
N ARG A 97 8.60 -8.42 -3.16
CA ARG A 97 8.08 -7.39 -4.07
C ARG A 97 9.10 -6.25 -4.22
N GLU A 98 8.96 -5.14 -3.53
CA GLU A 98 9.90 -4.02 -3.49
C GLU A 98 10.77 -4.08 -2.24
N ASN A 99 10.23 -4.63 -1.14
CA ASN A 99 10.81 -4.64 0.20
C ASN A 99 11.10 -3.22 0.68
N GLU A 100 10.21 -2.29 0.36
CA GLU A 100 10.31 -0.88 0.66
C GLU A 100 9.25 -0.45 1.68
N GLY A 101 9.37 0.74 2.21
CA GLY A 101 8.38 1.35 3.08
C GLY A 101 8.02 2.74 2.64
N ASP A 102 6.72 3.01 2.57
CA ASP A 102 6.20 4.32 2.25
C ASP A 102 5.66 5.04 3.48
N LEU A 103 5.85 6.35 3.53
CA LEU A 103 5.06 7.22 4.39
C LEU A 103 3.75 7.56 3.68
N ILE A 104 2.64 7.24 4.33
CA ILE A 104 1.30 7.44 3.76
C ILE A 104 0.48 8.38 4.64
N VAL A 105 -0.19 9.36 4.04
CA VAL A 105 -1.15 10.25 4.71
C VAL A 105 -2.33 10.55 3.79
N ALA A 106 -3.53 10.72 4.36
CA ALA A 106 -4.70 11.14 3.60
C ALA A 106 -4.47 12.53 2.99
N ALA A 107 -4.66 12.67 1.68
CA ALA A 107 -4.41 13.94 0.99
C ALA A 107 -5.29 15.09 1.52
N SER A 108 -6.54 14.81 1.90
CA SER A 108 -7.47 15.78 2.48
C SER A 108 -7.00 16.33 3.85
N LEU A 109 -6.18 15.58 4.59
CA LEU A 109 -5.68 15.90 5.93
C LEU A 109 -4.16 16.17 5.95
N CYS A 110 -3.52 16.21 4.78
CA CYS A 110 -2.12 16.57 4.64
C CYS A 110 -1.93 18.06 4.98
N THR A 111 -0.89 18.38 5.75
CA THR A 111 -0.50 19.75 6.07
C THR A 111 0.90 20.06 5.53
N PRO A 112 1.31 21.34 5.40
CA PRO A 112 2.66 21.68 4.96
C PRO A 112 3.76 21.06 5.82
N GLU A 113 3.52 20.90 7.12
CA GLU A 113 4.48 20.28 8.05
C GLU A 113 4.63 18.79 7.78
N LYS A 114 3.51 18.08 7.52
CA LYS A 114 3.52 16.66 7.16
C LYS A 114 4.20 16.46 5.80
N MET A 115 3.88 17.29 4.83
CA MET A 115 4.54 17.26 3.52
C MET A 115 6.04 17.53 3.65
N ALA A 116 6.45 18.50 4.48
CA ALA A 116 7.85 18.78 4.75
C ALA A 116 8.56 17.59 5.43
N PHE A 117 7.87 16.90 6.34
CA PHE A 117 8.37 15.68 6.97
C PHE A 117 8.60 14.58 5.93
N ILE A 118 7.62 14.32 5.05
CA ILE A 118 7.71 13.35 3.95
C ILE A 118 8.90 13.69 3.04
N ILE A 119 8.99 14.93 2.57
CA ILE A 119 10.06 15.38 1.66
C ILE A 119 11.47 15.17 2.25
N ARG A 120 11.61 15.34 3.57
CA ARG A 120 12.92 15.24 4.25
C ARG A 120 13.36 13.81 4.51
N ASN A 121 12.43 12.88 4.61
CA ASN A 121 12.72 11.50 5.03
C ASN A 121 12.51 10.48 3.91
N CYS A 122 12.07 10.92 2.74
CA CYS A 122 11.73 10.08 1.61
C CYS A 122 12.51 10.45 0.35
N CYS A 123 12.39 9.65 -0.70
CA CYS A 123 13.07 9.83 -1.99
C CYS A 123 12.73 11.16 -2.70
N GLY A 124 11.66 11.84 -2.29
CA GLY A 124 11.27 13.17 -2.81
C GLY A 124 10.30 13.13 -4.00
N ILE A 125 9.99 11.98 -4.56
CA ILE A 125 8.96 11.80 -5.60
C ILE A 125 7.61 11.66 -4.90
N VAL A 126 6.94 12.78 -4.67
CA VAL A 126 5.64 12.79 -3.99
C VAL A 126 4.57 12.28 -4.95
N CYS A 127 4.06 11.10 -4.66
CA CYS A 127 2.99 10.46 -5.41
C CYS A 127 1.62 10.66 -4.74
N ALA A 128 0.56 10.68 -5.54
CA ALA A 128 -0.82 10.83 -5.07
C ALA A 128 -1.70 9.67 -5.58
N PRO A 129 -1.74 8.53 -4.86
CA PRO A 129 -2.67 7.45 -5.16
C PRO A 129 -4.12 7.92 -5.13
N LEU A 130 -4.89 7.52 -6.15
CA LEU A 130 -6.30 7.83 -6.29
C LEU A 130 -7.02 6.74 -7.09
N THR A 131 -8.35 6.76 -7.07
CA THR A 131 -9.15 5.80 -7.84
C THR A 131 -9.19 6.17 -9.33
N GLY A 132 -9.50 5.17 -10.18
CA GLY A 132 -9.74 5.40 -11.61
C GLY A 132 -10.90 6.39 -11.87
N GLU A 133 -11.90 6.46 -10.98
CA GLU A 133 -12.98 7.42 -11.02
C GLU A 133 -12.46 8.86 -10.84
N GLU A 134 -11.63 9.09 -9.82
CA GLU A 134 -11.02 10.40 -9.57
C GLU A 134 -10.07 10.80 -10.72
N ALA A 135 -9.29 9.86 -11.25
CA ALA A 135 -8.44 10.13 -12.42
C ALA A 135 -9.24 10.59 -13.63
N LYS A 136 -10.39 9.96 -13.91
CA LYS A 136 -11.30 10.36 -14.99
C LYS A 136 -11.91 11.72 -14.71
N ARG A 137 -12.43 11.96 -13.50
CA ARG A 137 -13.03 13.23 -13.10
C ARG A 137 -12.08 14.42 -13.29
N LEU A 138 -10.80 14.22 -12.96
CA LEU A 138 -9.75 15.22 -13.04
C LEU A 138 -9.03 15.25 -14.40
N ASN A 139 -9.45 14.41 -15.36
CA ASN A 139 -8.84 14.26 -16.68
C ASN A 139 -7.31 14.05 -16.59
N LEU A 140 -6.90 13.07 -15.76
CA LEU A 140 -5.51 12.68 -15.58
C LEU A 140 -5.18 11.56 -16.57
N ALA A 141 -4.57 11.93 -17.69
CA ALA A 141 -4.13 10.98 -18.70
C ALA A 141 -2.98 10.12 -18.18
N PRO A 142 -2.84 8.85 -18.61
CA PRO A 142 -1.64 8.04 -18.35
C PRO A 142 -0.38 8.80 -18.78
N MET A 143 0.69 8.67 -18.01
CA MET A 143 1.98 9.30 -18.31
C MET A 143 2.57 8.83 -19.64
N VAL A 144 2.34 7.56 -19.95
CA VAL A 144 2.81 6.90 -21.18
C VAL A 144 1.68 6.12 -21.85
N ALA A 145 1.72 6.00 -23.17
CA ALA A 145 0.72 5.23 -23.92
C ALA A 145 0.87 3.71 -23.67
N ILE A 146 2.11 3.24 -23.50
CA ILE A 146 2.43 1.84 -23.18
C ILE A 146 3.29 1.87 -21.92
N ASN A 147 2.79 1.22 -20.86
CA ASN A 147 3.53 1.10 -19.61
C ASN A 147 4.31 -0.21 -19.61
N ASP A 148 5.62 -0.13 -19.71
CA ASP A 148 6.58 -1.24 -19.70
C ASP A 148 7.39 -1.33 -18.40
N ALA A 149 6.99 -0.56 -17.36
CA ALA A 149 7.62 -0.63 -16.04
C ALA A 149 7.44 -2.02 -15.41
N PRO A 150 8.46 -2.58 -14.75
CA PRO A 150 8.45 -3.96 -14.24
C PRO A 150 7.25 -4.26 -13.31
N LEU A 151 6.84 -3.29 -12.49
CA LEU A 151 5.71 -3.42 -11.56
C LEU A 151 4.41 -2.83 -12.09
N GLY A 152 4.43 -2.23 -13.28
CA GLY A 152 3.27 -1.69 -13.96
C GLY A 152 2.56 -0.58 -13.19
N THR A 153 3.27 0.19 -12.34
CA THR A 153 2.70 1.30 -11.58
C THR A 153 2.07 2.32 -12.51
N ALA A 154 0.79 2.62 -12.30
CA ALA A 154 0.00 3.40 -13.24
C ALA A 154 0.14 4.91 -12.99
N PHE A 155 1.28 5.46 -13.35
CA PHE A 155 1.53 6.90 -13.33
C PHE A 155 0.62 7.62 -14.32
N THR A 156 0.10 8.78 -13.89
CA THR A 156 -0.52 9.75 -14.76
C THR A 156 0.44 10.90 -15.05
N VAL A 157 0.04 11.83 -15.92
CA VAL A 157 0.73 13.12 -16.06
C VAL A 157 0.84 13.79 -14.69
N SER A 158 1.99 14.38 -14.37
CA SER A 158 2.18 15.12 -13.13
C SER A 158 1.37 16.44 -13.16
N VAL A 159 0.99 16.91 -11.97
CA VAL A 159 0.12 18.09 -11.84
C VAL A 159 0.56 19.01 -10.71
N ASP A 160 0.14 20.28 -10.82
CA ASP A 160 0.08 21.24 -9.72
C ASP A 160 -1.30 21.90 -9.72
N VAL A 161 -1.81 22.28 -8.52
CA VAL A 161 -3.01 23.09 -8.44
C VAL A 161 -2.73 24.50 -8.97
N ARG A 162 -3.62 25.02 -9.82
CA ARG A 162 -3.45 26.32 -10.49
C ARG A 162 -3.53 27.50 -9.53
N HIS A 163 -4.42 27.40 -8.53
CA HIS A 163 -4.72 28.50 -7.62
C HIS A 163 -3.58 28.72 -6.62
N GLY A 164 -3.03 29.95 -6.62
CA GLY A 164 -1.90 30.32 -5.77
C GLY A 164 -0.57 29.68 -6.15
N LEU A 165 -0.48 29.12 -7.38
CA LEU A 165 0.75 28.49 -7.87
C LEU A 165 1.85 29.53 -8.07
N THR A 166 3.05 29.20 -7.54
CA THR A 166 4.30 29.88 -7.87
C THR A 166 5.23 28.91 -8.60
N THR A 167 6.15 28.24 -7.90
CA THR A 167 7.03 27.23 -8.49
C THR A 167 6.48 25.79 -8.40
N GLY A 168 5.52 25.54 -7.52
CA GLY A 168 4.91 24.20 -7.32
C GLY A 168 5.66 23.26 -6.39
N ILE A 169 6.96 23.49 -6.14
CA ILE A 169 7.85 22.51 -5.50
C ILE A 169 7.86 22.55 -3.97
N SER A 170 7.47 23.69 -3.34
CA SER A 170 7.50 23.80 -1.89
C SER A 170 6.55 22.80 -1.20
N ALA A 171 6.81 22.50 0.08
CA ALA A 171 5.91 21.66 0.87
C ALA A 171 4.48 22.21 0.91
N GLU A 172 4.32 23.52 1.04
CA GLU A 172 3.03 24.19 1.01
C GLU A 172 2.32 23.98 -0.33
N GLN A 173 3.00 24.19 -1.45
CA GLN A 173 2.40 24.10 -2.77
C GLN A 173 2.04 22.65 -3.15
N ARG A 174 2.90 21.68 -2.82
CA ARG A 174 2.55 20.28 -2.99
C ARG A 174 1.40 19.83 -2.07
N THR A 175 1.32 20.38 -0.85
CA THR A 175 0.15 20.18 0.03
C THR A 175 -1.12 20.72 -0.60
N ASN A 176 -1.08 21.95 -1.14
CA ASN A 176 -2.24 22.53 -1.82
C ASN A 176 -2.69 21.68 -3.01
N THR A 177 -1.74 21.14 -3.77
CA THR A 177 -2.03 20.25 -4.90
C THR A 177 -2.68 18.94 -4.46
N VAL A 178 -2.14 18.23 -3.45
CA VAL A 178 -2.73 16.94 -3.02
C VAL A 178 -4.10 17.14 -2.36
N ARG A 179 -4.30 18.22 -1.60
CA ARG A 179 -5.61 18.57 -1.05
C ARG A 179 -6.63 18.91 -2.11
N ALA A 180 -6.20 19.61 -3.18
CA ALA A 180 -7.04 19.91 -4.34
C ALA A 180 -7.45 18.63 -5.08
N LEU A 181 -6.55 17.65 -5.25
CA LEU A 181 -6.87 16.35 -5.84
C LEU A 181 -7.97 15.62 -5.04
N ALA A 182 -7.95 15.73 -3.71
CA ALA A 182 -8.94 15.11 -2.81
C ALA A 182 -10.26 15.90 -2.71
N ASN A 183 -10.32 17.12 -3.25
CA ASN A 183 -11.49 17.99 -3.14
C ASN A 183 -12.44 17.78 -4.31
N ARG A 184 -13.64 17.27 -4.05
CA ARG A 184 -14.66 17.01 -5.08
C ARG A 184 -15.19 18.27 -5.79
N ASN A 185 -15.00 19.45 -5.20
CA ASN A 185 -15.38 20.73 -5.84
C ASN A 185 -14.34 21.22 -6.88
N MET A 186 -13.14 20.59 -6.91
CA MET A 186 -12.12 20.91 -7.91
C MET A 186 -12.32 20.06 -9.16
N GLY A 187 -12.08 20.64 -10.32
CA GLY A 187 -12.19 19.99 -11.63
C GLY A 187 -10.87 19.96 -12.40
N ALA A 188 -10.89 19.40 -13.59
CA ALA A 188 -9.70 19.27 -14.45
C ALA A 188 -9.02 20.62 -14.77
N SER A 189 -9.79 21.71 -14.88
CA SER A 189 -9.30 23.06 -15.18
C SER A 189 -8.55 23.73 -14.02
N ASP A 190 -8.71 23.19 -12.78
CA ASP A 190 -8.04 23.72 -11.60
C ASP A 190 -6.59 23.27 -11.47
N PHE A 191 -6.13 22.42 -12.38
CA PHE A 191 -4.77 21.88 -12.40
C PHE A 191 -4.01 22.33 -13.65
N VAL A 192 -2.69 22.51 -13.49
CA VAL A 192 -1.74 22.64 -14.58
C VAL A 192 -1.00 21.32 -14.78
N ARG A 193 -0.52 21.09 -15.99
CA ARG A 193 0.21 19.88 -16.42
C ARG A 193 1.37 20.33 -17.33
N PRO A 194 2.62 19.88 -17.07
CA PRO A 194 3.06 19.06 -15.95
C PRO A 194 3.12 19.84 -14.62
N GLY A 195 3.37 19.14 -13.51
CA GLY A 195 3.55 19.72 -12.19
C GLY A 195 4.51 18.88 -11.33
N HIS A 196 4.45 19.02 -10.01
CA HIS A 196 5.40 18.43 -9.05
C HIS A 196 4.79 17.34 -8.15
N VAL A 197 3.53 16.97 -8.39
CA VAL A 197 2.87 15.82 -7.75
C VAL A 197 2.50 14.82 -8.82
N PHE A 198 2.73 13.53 -8.53
CA PHE A 198 2.56 12.42 -9.47
C PHE A 198 1.34 11.57 -9.06
N PRO A 199 0.15 11.79 -9.66
CA PRO A 199 -1.00 10.93 -9.37
C PRO A 199 -0.77 9.51 -9.90
N LEU A 200 -1.19 8.50 -9.07
CA LEU A 200 -1.14 7.09 -9.39
C LEU A 200 -2.55 6.51 -9.37
N VAL A 201 -2.90 5.73 -10.38
CA VAL A 201 -4.21 5.10 -10.46
C VAL A 201 -4.16 3.73 -9.79
N ALA A 202 -4.82 3.60 -8.64
CA ALA A 202 -4.97 2.32 -7.95
C ALA A 202 -5.85 1.36 -8.75
N LYS A 203 -5.54 0.05 -8.67
CA LYS A 203 -6.37 -1.00 -9.24
C LYS A 203 -7.70 -1.08 -8.50
N ASP A 204 -8.78 -1.27 -9.26
CA ASP A 204 -10.08 -1.57 -8.67
C ASP A 204 -9.99 -2.86 -7.84
N GLY A 205 -10.59 -2.85 -6.64
CA GLY A 205 -10.46 -3.93 -5.66
C GLY A 205 -9.31 -3.73 -4.66
N GLY A 206 -8.42 -2.75 -4.87
CA GLY A 206 -7.38 -2.34 -3.92
C GLY A 206 -6.32 -3.41 -3.69
N VAL A 207 -5.85 -3.53 -2.44
CA VAL A 207 -4.76 -4.46 -2.06
C VAL A 207 -5.07 -5.93 -2.35
N LEU A 208 -6.34 -6.31 -2.47
CA LEU A 208 -6.74 -7.67 -2.84
C LEU A 208 -6.43 -8.00 -4.31
N MET A 209 -6.33 -6.97 -5.16
CA MET A 209 -6.02 -7.13 -6.59
C MET A 209 -4.55 -6.88 -6.91
N ARG A 210 -3.91 -5.90 -6.23
CA ARG A 210 -2.48 -5.61 -6.34
C ARG A 210 -1.95 -5.21 -4.97
N SER A 211 -1.00 -5.99 -4.44
CA SER A 211 -0.40 -5.80 -3.12
C SER A 211 0.66 -4.69 -3.10
N GLY A 212 0.32 -3.48 -3.56
CA GLY A 212 1.23 -2.35 -3.63
C GLY A 212 0.81 -1.18 -2.74
N HIS A 213 1.77 -0.27 -2.46
CA HIS A 213 1.56 0.93 -1.65
C HIS A 213 0.45 1.84 -2.24
N THR A 214 0.34 1.91 -3.58
CA THR A 214 -0.72 2.66 -4.28
C THR A 214 -2.11 2.21 -3.85
N GLU A 215 -2.36 0.89 -3.86
CA GLU A 215 -3.62 0.28 -3.47
C GLU A 215 -3.84 0.38 -1.96
N ALA A 216 -2.80 0.15 -1.16
CA ALA A 216 -2.86 0.27 0.30
C ALA A 216 -3.28 1.68 0.73
N ALA A 217 -2.74 2.71 0.10
CA ALA A 217 -3.07 4.10 0.39
C ALA A 217 -4.54 4.44 0.11
N VAL A 218 -5.07 3.99 -1.03
CA VAL A 218 -6.49 4.19 -1.37
C VAL A 218 -7.41 3.39 -0.44
N ASP A 219 -7.02 2.18 -0.07
CA ASP A 219 -7.79 1.36 0.87
C ASP A 219 -7.81 1.95 2.28
N LEU A 220 -6.68 2.47 2.77
CA LEU A 220 -6.64 3.21 4.04
C LEU A 220 -7.59 4.41 4.03
N CYS A 221 -7.62 5.19 2.94
CA CYS A 221 -8.59 6.28 2.80
C CYS A 221 -10.03 5.79 2.91
N LYS A 222 -10.39 4.72 2.18
CA LYS A 222 -11.74 4.15 2.18
C LYS A 222 -12.13 3.61 3.55
N LEU A 223 -11.24 2.86 4.21
CA LEU A 223 -11.46 2.30 5.54
C LEU A 223 -11.57 3.39 6.62
N ALA A 224 -10.87 4.50 6.44
CA ALA A 224 -10.95 5.67 7.31
C ALA A 224 -12.16 6.59 7.02
N GLY A 225 -12.98 6.29 6.00
CA GLY A 225 -14.12 7.13 5.58
C GLY A 225 -13.71 8.46 4.96
N LEU A 226 -12.51 8.55 4.39
CA LEU A 226 -11.95 9.76 3.79
C LEU A 226 -12.04 9.72 2.25
N PRO A 227 -11.93 10.88 1.56
CA PRO A 227 -11.80 10.92 0.11
C PRO A 227 -10.67 9.98 -0.35
N PRO A 228 -10.86 9.17 -1.41
CA PRO A 228 -9.93 8.10 -1.80
C PRO A 228 -8.73 8.64 -2.58
N VAL A 229 -8.04 9.60 -1.98
CA VAL A 229 -6.80 10.21 -2.46
C VAL A 229 -5.82 10.32 -1.28
N ALA A 230 -4.63 9.79 -1.44
CA ALA A 230 -3.59 9.84 -0.42
C ALA A 230 -2.31 10.51 -0.97
N VAL A 231 -1.34 10.66 -0.10
CA VAL A 231 0.06 10.99 -0.42
C VAL A 231 0.89 9.78 -0.04
N ILE A 232 1.80 9.35 -0.90
CA ILE A 232 2.83 8.34 -0.61
C ILE A 232 4.19 8.81 -1.08
N CYS A 233 5.23 8.35 -0.39
CA CYS A 233 6.61 8.53 -0.81
C CYS A 233 7.48 7.49 -0.10
N GLU A 234 8.43 6.90 -0.80
CA GLU A 234 9.32 5.86 -0.32
C GLU A 234 10.35 6.41 0.67
N LEU A 235 10.52 5.73 1.81
CA LEU A 235 11.51 6.08 2.83
C LEU A 235 12.93 5.89 2.29
N ALA A 236 13.79 6.88 2.48
CA ALA A 236 15.17 6.86 2.03
C ALA A 236 16.14 7.19 3.17
N ASN A 237 17.32 6.57 3.12
CA ASN A 237 18.45 6.88 3.99
C ASN A 237 19.15 8.17 3.56
N ASP A 238 19.89 8.80 4.47
CA ASP A 238 20.63 10.05 4.20
C ASP A 238 21.69 9.89 3.09
N ASP A 239 22.16 8.67 2.83
CA ASP A 239 23.08 8.35 1.75
C ASP A 239 22.41 8.14 0.38
N GLY A 240 21.06 8.24 0.33
CA GLY A 240 20.27 8.08 -0.87
C GLY A 240 19.85 6.64 -1.19
N THR A 241 20.19 5.67 -0.33
CA THR A 241 19.66 4.31 -0.45
C THR A 241 18.24 4.24 0.08
N VAL A 242 17.45 3.25 -0.38
CA VAL A 242 16.10 3.02 0.09
C VAL A 242 16.13 2.31 1.44
N MET A 243 15.29 2.72 2.40
CA MET A 243 15.15 2.02 3.67
C MET A 243 14.43 0.69 3.48
N MET A 244 14.92 -0.36 4.14
CA MET A 244 14.38 -1.72 4.03
C MET A 244 14.21 -2.39 5.39
N GLY A 245 13.19 -3.27 5.49
CA GLY A 245 13.00 -4.17 6.63
C GLY A 245 13.07 -3.47 7.99
N ARG A 246 14.04 -3.85 8.83
CA ARG A 246 14.19 -3.31 10.21
C ARG A 246 14.52 -1.83 10.29
N GLU A 247 15.06 -1.23 9.24
CA GLU A 247 15.32 0.21 9.20
C GLU A 247 14.01 0.99 9.23
N ILE A 248 12.99 0.50 8.52
CA ILE A 248 11.64 1.09 8.48
C ILE A 248 10.97 0.98 9.87
N GLU A 249 11.07 -0.19 10.52
CA GLU A 249 10.56 -0.39 11.89
C GLU A 249 11.22 0.60 12.86
N ALA A 250 12.56 0.69 12.83
CA ALA A 250 13.30 1.61 13.68
C ALA A 250 12.95 3.08 13.41
N PHE A 251 12.72 3.44 12.14
CA PHE A 251 12.27 4.78 11.76
C PHE A 251 10.86 5.06 12.30
N ALA A 252 9.94 4.14 12.15
CA ALA A 252 8.57 4.27 12.64
C ALA A 252 8.55 4.43 14.16
N ASP A 253 9.31 3.63 14.89
CA ASP A 253 9.44 3.72 16.35
C ASP A 253 10.03 5.06 16.79
N LYS A 254 11.13 5.49 16.17
CA LYS A 254 11.79 6.77 16.44
C LYS A 254 10.83 7.96 16.29
N HIS A 255 10.00 7.93 15.27
CA HIS A 255 9.06 8.99 14.95
C HIS A 255 7.64 8.76 15.49
N LYS A 256 7.44 7.66 16.25
CA LYS A 256 6.15 7.26 16.85
C LYS A 256 5.03 7.13 15.80
N LEU A 257 5.36 6.66 14.63
CA LEU A 257 4.41 6.37 13.55
C LEU A 257 3.77 5.00 13.78
N ARG A 258 2.51 4.85 13.38
CA ARG A 258 1.92 3.53 13.23
C ARG A 258 2.57 2.85 12.02
N HIS A 259 2.94 1.58 12.19
CA HIS A 259 3.54 0.77 11.14
C HIS A 259 2.69 -0.47 10.91
N ILE A 260 2.36 -0.73 9.65
CA ILE A 260 1.65 -1.93 9.19
C ILE A 260 2.27 -2.42 7.89
N SER A 261 2.05 -3.68 7.55
CA SER A 261 2.38 -4.21 6.23
C SER A 261 1.16 -4.24 5.30
N VAL A 262 1.41 -4.22 3.99
CA VAL A 262 0.35 -4.47 2.98
C VAL A 262 -0.31 -5.82 3.23
N ALA A 263 0.46 -6.83 3.65
CA ALA A 263 -0.07 -8.15 4.00
C ALA A 263 -1.04 -8.11 5.20
N ASP A 264 -0.76 -7.27 6.22
CA ASP A 264 -1.68 -7.09 7.34
C ASP A 264 -2.98 -6.42 6.90
N LEU A 265 -2.89 -5.44 6.00
CA LEU A 265 -4.05 -4.77 5.42
C LEU A 265 -4.90 -5.70 4.56
N ILE A 266 -4.27 -6.61 3.78
CA ILE A 266 -4.97 -7.68 3.04
C ILE A 266 -5.72 -8.60 4.01
N ALA A 267 -5.07 -9.01 5.10
CA ALA A 267 -5.69 -9.87 6.11
C ALA A 267 -6.87 -9.20 6.83
N TYR A 268 -6.81 -7.88 6.99
CA TYR A 268 -7.86 -7.09 7.62
C TYR A 268 -9.09 -6.92 6.72
N ARG A 269 -8.89 -6.80 5.42
CA ARG A 269 -9.96 -6.64 4.41
C ARG A 269 -10.66 -7.94 4.06
#